data_d45e9f65e6f4456cc2a1ed050bbcaa41
#
_entry.id   d45e9f65e6f4456cc2a1ed050bbcaa41
#
_cell.length_a   1.000
_cell.length_b   1.000
_cell.length_c   1.000
_cell.angle_alpha   90.00
_cell.angle_beta   90.00
_cell.angle_gamma   90.00
#
_symmetry.space_group_name_H-M   'P 1'
#
loop_
_entity.id
_entity.type
_entity.pdbx_description
1 polymer ?
#
loop_
_entity_poly.entity_id
_entity_poly.type
_entity_poly.pdbx_seq_one_letter_code
_entity_poly.pdbx_strand_id
1 'polypeptide(L)'
;MTDEDKDLLELIGLRFRAKRNDLYYSLRDVSNLTGISTGTLNGIEKGRDLTLTNFLVLCRSLEIQPKVFFQRDIDFTPPYSLPPDAQERISISKKLDDLVYDSDFFQRPRRVSEVLKKLQIDKNQSNKFSVYLTSYCEEGALSCEQHGNYKTYHKKK
;
A
#
# COMPACT_ATOMS: atom_id res chain seq x y z
N MET A 1 -14.60 -6.58 -5.60
CA MET A 1 -14.70 -5.54 -6.68
C MET A 1 -15.86 -4.65 -6.33
N THR A 2 -15.60 -3.38 -6.11
CA THR A 2 -16.65 -2.37 -5.82
C THR A 2 -17.42 -2.01 -7.09
N ASP A 3 -18.54 -1.29 -6.97
CA ASP A 3 -19.26 -0.83 -8.16
C ASP A 3 -18.43 0.21 -8.93
N GLU A 4 -17.64 1.02 -8.25
CA GLU A 4 -16.69 1.96 -8.87
C GLU A 4 -15.59 1.25 -9.68
N ASP A 5 -15.11 0.08 -9.22
CA ASP A 5 -14.16 -0.72 -9.99
C ASP A 5 -14.77 -1.21 -11.29
N LYS A 6 -16.05 -1.60 -11.26
CA LYS A 6 -16.79 -2.03 -12.47
C LYS A 6 -16.95 -0.88 -13.46
N ASP A 7 -17.35 0.29 -12.97
CA ASP A 7 -17.50 1.50 -13.79
C ASP A 7 -16.17 1.90 -14.45
N LEU A 8 -15.06 1.75 -13.71
CA LEU A 8 -13.73 2.00 -14.25
C LEU A 8 -13.36 0.99 -15.35
N LEU A 9 -13.64 -0.30 -15.15
CA LEU A 9 -13.38 -1.33 -16.14
C LEU A 9 -14.23 -1.14 -17.40
N GLU A 10 -15.50 -0.76 -17.25
CA GLU A 10 -16.36 -0.43 -18.39
C GLU A 10 -15.83 0.77 -19.17
N LEU A 11 -15.40 1.82 -18.48
CA LEU A 11 -14.80 3.00 -19.13
C LEU A 11 -13.52 2.63 -19.88
N ILE A 12 -12.66 1.80 -19.30
CA ILE A 12 -11.44 1.30 -19.94
C ILE A 12 -11.80 0.52 -21.21
N GLY A 13 -12.76 -0.38 -21.09
CA GLY A 13 -13.24 -1.19 -22.22
C GLY A 13 -13.81 -0.35 -23.36
N LEU A 14 -14.65 0.63 -23.04
CA LEU A 14 -15.22 1.57 -24.03
C LEU A 14 -14.13 2.38 -24.73
N ARG A 15 -13.11 2.83 -24.02
CA ARG A 15 -11.99 3.57 -24.63
C ARG A 15 -11.16 2.70 -25.58
N PHE A 16 -10.87 1.46 -25.21
CA PHE A 16 -10.21 0.52 -26.12
C PHE A 16 -11.04 0.26 -27.38
N ARG A 17 -12.35 0.04 -27.23
CA ARG A 17 -13.26 -0.14 -28.35
C ARG A 17 -13.31 1.08 -29.26
N ALA A 18 -13.45 2.29 -28.70
CA ALA A 18 -13.47 3.53 -29.46
C ALA A 18 -12.18 3.68 -30.29
N LYS A 19 -11.01 3.52 -29.65
CA LYS A 19 -9.73 3.67 -30.33
C LYS A 19 -9.49 2.59 -31.39
N ARG A 20 -9.91 1.35 -31.12
CA ARG A 20 -9.89 0.28 -32.14
C ARG A 20 -10.71 0.66 -33.38
N ASN A 21 -11.92 1.20 -33.17
CA ASN A 21 -12.77 1.64 -34.25
C ASN A 21 -12.18 2.82 -35.02
N ASP A 22 -11.56 3.78 -34.34
CA ASP A 22 -10.87 4.93 -34.96
C ASP A 22 -9.73 4.49 -35.87
N LEU A 23 -9.08 3.38 -35.53
CA LEU A 23 -8.02 2.75 -36.33
C LEU A 23 -8.58 1.80 -37.41
N TYR A 24 -9.89 1.67 -37.52
CA TYR A 24 -10.57 0.75 -38.42
C TYR A 24 -10.20 -0.74 -38.22
N TYR A 25 -9.74 -1.11 -36.99
CA TYR A 25 -9.36 -2.49 -36.70
C TYR A 25 -10.58 -3.34 -36.29
N SER A 26 -10.64 -4.55 -36.83
CA SER A 26 -11.52 -5.61 -36.32
C SER A 26 -10.96 -6.19 -35.00
N LEU A 27 -11.79 -6.91 -34.23
CA LEU A 27 -11.29 -7.68 -33.08
C LEU A 27 -10.23 -8.73 -33.49
N ARG A 28 -10.30 -9.24 -34.71
CA ARG A 28 -9.32 -10.18 -35.25
C ARG A 28 -7.96 -9.51 -35.50
N ASP A 29 -7.98 -8.29 -36.00
CA ASP A 29 -6.73 -7.52 -36.21
C ASP A 29 -6.04 -7.23 -34.87
N VAL A 30 -6.79 -6.81 -33.88
CA VAL A 30 -6.23 -6.59 -32.51
C VAL A 30 -5.76 -7.91 -31.90
N SER A 31 -6.48 -9.02 -32.13
CA SER A 31 -6.02 -10.34 -31.71
C SER A 31 -4.68 -10.73 -32.34
N ASN A 32 -4.50 -10.47 -33.63
CA ASN A 32 -3.23 -10.70 -34.31
C ASN A 32 -2.09 -9.83 -33.81
N LEU A 33 -2.38 -8.56 -33.47
CA LEU A 33 -1.38 -7.60 -32.93
C LEU A 33 -0.97 -7.90 -31.48
N THR A 34 -1.88 -8.46 -30.69
CA THR A 34 -1.70 -8.61 -29.23
C THR A 34 -1.47 -10.04 -28.77
N GLY A 35 -1.86 -11.04 -29.57
CA GLY A 35 -1.95 -12.44 -29.15
C GLY A 35 -3.13 -12.72 -28.20
N ILE A 36 -3.97 -11.74 -27.89
CA ILE A 36 -5.15 -11.90 -27.02
C ILE A 36 -6.31 -12.43 -27.87
N SER A 37 -7.02 -13.46 -27.39
CA SER A 37 -8.14 -14.05 -28.15
C SER A 37 -9.27 -13.00 -28.39
N THR A 38 -9.96 -13.10 -29.51
CA THR A 38 -11.11 -12.23 -29.86
C THR A 38 -12.21 -12.28 -28.78
N GLY A 39 -12.43 -13.45 -28.17
CA GLY A 39 -13.38 -13.62 -27.06
C GLY A 39 -12.98 -12.82 -25.81
N THR A 40 -11.69 -12.86 -25.47
CA THR A 40 -11.13 -12.06 -24.35
C THR A 40 -11.21 -10.57 -24.66
N LEU A 41 -10.83 -10.14 -25.86
CA LEU A 41 -10.93 -8.74 -26.31
C LEU A 41 -12.37 -8.22 -26.24
N ASN A 42 -13.33 -8.98 -26.74
CA ASN A 42 -14.75 -8.61 -26.65
C ASN A 42 -15.22 -8.50 -25.18
N GLY A 43 -14.71 -9.37 -24.30
CA GLY A 43 -14.97 -9.28 -22.85
C GLY A 43 -14.40 -8.00 -22.26
N ILE A 44 -13.15 -7.66 -22.53
CA ILE A 44 -12.49 -6.44 -22.08
C ILE A 44 -13.26 -5.20 -22.56
N GLU A 45 -13.64 -5.15 -23.84
CA GLU A 45 -14.42 -4.03 -24.40
C GLU A 45 -15.82 -3.88 -23.76
N LYS A 46 -16.28 -4.89 -23.03
CA LYS A 46 -17.54 -4.88 -22.25
C LYS A 46 -17.33 -4.72 -20.75
N GLY A 47 -16.15 -4.29 -20.32
CA GLY A 47 -15.85 -4.05 -18.90
C GLY A 47 -15.48 -5.30 -18.11
N ARG A 48 -15.13 -6.42 -18.75
CA ARG A 48 -14.59 -7.58 -18.04
C ARG A 48 -13.19 -7.29 -17.53
N ASP A 49 -12.82 -7.91 -16.40
CA ASP A 49 -11.48 -7.85 -15.85
C ASP A 49 -10.39 -8.13 -16.88
N LEU A 50 -9.29 -7.38 -16.77
CA LEU A 50 -8.10 -7.57 -17.58
C LEU A 50 -6.85 -7.56 -16.71
N THR A 51 -5.84 -8.32 -17.11
CA THR A 51 -4.54 -8.27 -16.45
C THR A 51 -3.80 -6.98 -16.83
N LEU A 52 -2.90 -6.51 -15.97
CA LEU A 52 -2.03 -5.37 -16.30
C LEU A 52 -1.23 -5.62 -17.60
N THR A 53 -0.78 -6.85 -17.82
CA THR A 53 -0.08 -7.23 -19.05
C THR A 53 -0.95 -7.00 -20.28
N ASN A 54 -2.20 -7.49 -20.27
CA ASN A 54 -3.14 -7.28 -21.39
C ASN A 54 -3.46 -5.80 -21.57
N PHE A 55 -3.61 -5.04 -20.50
CA PHE A 55 -3.81 -3.59 -20.54
C PHE A 55 -2.65 -2.88 -21.25
N LEU A 56 -1.40 -3.17 -20.88
CA LEU A 56 -0.23 -2.53 -21.47
C LEU A 56 -0.01 -2.96 -22.93
N VAL A 57 -0.27 -4.22 -23.27
CA VAL A 57 -0.22 -4.71 -24.66
C VAL A 57 -1.27 -4.01 -25.51
N LEU A 58 -2.50 -3.86 -25.03
CA LEU A 58 -3.57 -3.13 -25.73
C LEU A 58 -3.22 -1.65 -25.88
N CYS A 59 -2.73 -0.99 -24.83
CA CYS A 59 -2.27 0.39 -24.91
C CYS A 59 -1.22 0.59 -26.01
N ARG A 60 -0.25 -0.30 -26.08
CA ARG A 60 0.82 -0.26 -27.09
C ARG A 60 0.28 -0.51 -28.49
N SER A 61 -0.56 -1.54 -28.68
CA SER A 61 -1.09 -1.95 -29.99
C SER A 61 -2.13 -0.98 -30.55
N LEU A 62 -2.81 -0.24 -29.69
CA LEU A 62 -3.80 0.76 -30.07
C LEU A 62 -3.27 2.19 -29.93
N GLU A 63 -1.99 2.39 -29.65
CA GLU A 63 -1.34 3.70 -29.53
C GLU A 63 -2.01 4.63 -28.51
N ILE A 64 -2.43 4.06 -27.36
CA ILE A 64 -3.02 4.83 -26.26
C ILE A 64 -2.02 4.98 -25.12
N GLN A 65 -1.80 6.19 -24.66
CA GLN A 65 -1.00 6.43 -23.46
C GLN A 65 -1.76 5.95 -22.21
N PRO A 66 -1.16 5.07 -21.36
CA PRO A 66 -1.83 4.54 -20.17
C PRO A 66 -2.40 5.62 -19.24
N LYS A 67 -1.72 6.76 -19.12
CA LYS A 67 -2.17 7.89 -18.29
C LYS A 67 -3.58 8.40 -18.62
N VAL A 68 -4.03 8.23 -19.86
CA VAL A 68 -5.36 8.70 -20.30
C VAL A 68 -6.48 8.00 -19.54
N PHE A 69 -6.27 6.76 -19.08
CA PHE A 69 -7.27 5.99 -18.36
C PHE A 69 -7.41 6.42 -16.89
N PHE A 70 -6.40 7.06 -16.31
CA PHE A 70 -6.30 7.40 -14.89
C PHE A 70 -6.34 8.92 -14.64
N GLN A 71 -6.95 9.68 -15.54
CA GLN A 71 -7.09 11.15 -15.41
C GLN A 71 -8.31 11.58 -14.57
N ARG A 72 -8.99 10.66 -13.93
CA ARG A 72 -10.12 10.92 -13.03
C ARG A 72 -9.71 10.66 -11.58
N ASP A 73 -10.45 11.26 -10.66
CA ASP A 73 -10.32 10.92 -9.25
C ASP A 73 -10.73 9.46 -9.04
N ILE A 74 -9.88 8.72 -8.36
CA ILE A 74 -10.11 7.32 -7.97
C ILE A 74 -10.21 7.31 -6.46
N ASP A 75 -11.26 6.67 -5.92
CA ASP A 75 -11.34 6.43 -4.48
C ASP A 75 -10.29 5.39 -4.06
N PHE A 76 -9.38 5.79 -3.18
CA PHE A 76 -8.35 4.94 -2.60
C PHE A 76 -8.74 4.38 -1.22
N THR A 77 -10.01 4.49 -0.84
CA THR A 77 -10.49 3.89 0.41
C THR A 77 -10.37 2.36 0.32
N PRO A 78 -9.64 1.72 1.24
CA PRO A 78 -9.53 0.27 1.23
C PRO A 78 -10.91 -0.40 1.34
N PRO A 79 -11.22 -1.42 0.52
CA PRO A 79 -12.53 -2.08 0.52
C PRO A 79 -12.79 -2.89 1.81
N TYR A 80 -11.75 -3.16 2.58
CA TYR A 80 -11.84 -3.88 3.86
C TYR A 80 -11.12 -3.10 4.96
N SER A 81 -11.69 -3.12 6.17
CA SER A 81 -11.03 -2.58 7.35
C SER A 81 -9.97 -3.55 7.88
N LEU A 82 -8.91 -3.00 8.46
CA LEU A 82 -7.93 -3.83 9.16
C LEU A 82 -8.55 -4.47 10.42
N PRO A 83 -8.16 -5.70 10.76
CA PRO A 83 -8.54 -6.32 12.03
C PRO A 83 -8.11 -5.45 13.23
N PRO A 84 -8.83 -5.50 14.37
CA PRO A 84 -8.55 -4.66 15.53
C PRO A 84 -7.11 -4.75 16.07
N ASP A 85 -6.53 -5.96 16.07
CA ASP A 85 -5.16 -6.20 16.48
C ASP A 85 -4.11 -5.52 15.56
N ALA A 86 -4.39 -5.50 14.25
CA ALA A 86 -3.55 -4.79 13.30
C ALA A 86 -3.68 -3.27 13.43
N GLN A 87 -4.89 -2.76 13.70
CA GLN A 87 -5.11 -1.34 13.98
C GLN A 87 -4.38 -0.90 15.25
N GLU A 88 -4.47 -1.70 16.33
CA GLU A 88 -3.75 -1.44 17.57
C GLU A 88 -2.24 -1.41 17.34
N ARG A 89 -1.69 -2.41 16.65
CA ARG A 89 -0.26 -2.48 16.32
C ARG A 89 0.20 -1.23 15.56
N ILE A 90 -0.53 -0.81 14.54
CA ILE A 90 -0.19 0.38 13.75
C ILE A 90 -0.26 1.65 14.60
N SER A 91 -1.28 1.76 15.45
CA SER A 91 -1.41 2.89 16.37
C SER A 91 -0.23 2.96 17.35
N ILE A 92 0.19 1.83 17.89
CA ILE A 92 1.37 1.74 18.77
C ILE A 92 2.64 2.14 18.01
N SER A 93 2.85 1.60 16.81
CA SER A 93 4.03 1.93 16.01
C SER A 93 4.11 3.42 15.71
N LYS A 94 3.02 4.05 15.27
CA LYS A 94 2.98 5.51 15.04
C LYS A 94 3.34 6.30 16.29
N LYS A 95 2.79 5.95 17.44
CA LYS A 95 3.12 6.64 18.71
C LYS A 95 4.58 6.45 19.12
N LEU A 96 5.17 5.31 18.82
CA LEU A 96 6.60 5.07 19.06
C LEU A 96 7.47 5.87 18.09
N ASP A 97 7.11 5.92 16.80
CA ASP A 97 7.80 6.77 15.82
C ASP A 97 7.82 8.23 16.24
N ASP A 98 6.68 8.77 16.68
CA ASP A 98 6.59 10.14 17.20
C ASP A 98 7.54 10.35 18.40
N LEU A 99 7.64 9.38 19.32
CA LEU A 99 8.56 9.48 20.45
C LEU A 99 10.03 9.38 20.03
N VAL A 100 10.36 8.54 19.07
CA VAL A 100 11.74 8.29 18.63
C VAL A 100 12.24 9.41 17.72
N TYR A 101 11.44 9.84 16.76
CA TYR A 101 11.88 10.75 15.71
C TYR A 101 11.49 12.21 15.97
N ASP A 102 10.30 12.47 16.48
CA ASP A 102 9.70 13.80 16.54
C ASP A 102 9.70 14.41 17.95
N SER A 103 10.25 13.70 18.95
CA SER A 103 10.33 14.22 20.33
C SER A 103 11.72 14.12 20.94
N ASP A 104 11.91 14.85 22.04
CA ASP A 104 13.12 14.81 22.86
C ASP A 104 13.08 13.71 23.94
N PHE A 105 12.09 12.83 23.89
CA PHE A 105 11.86 11.84 24.93
C PHE A 105 13.08 10.93 25.15
N PHE A 106 13.73 10.49 24.10
CA PHE A 106 14.90 9.62 24.11
C PHE A 106 16.25 10.38 24.11
N GLN A 107 16.26 11.68 24.29
CA GLN A 107 17.50 12.45 24.54
C GLN A 107 18.19 11.98 25.83
N ARG A 108 17.44 11.44 26.76
CA ARG A 108 17.94 10.80 27.99
C ARG A 108 17.60 9.32 27.97
N PRO A 109 18.45 8.45 28.59
CA PRO A 109 18.15 7.02 28.67
C PRO A 109 16.80 6.75 29.33
N ARG A 110 15.95 5.96 28.69
CA ARG A 110 14.59 5.59 29.13
C ARG A 110 14.42 4.11 29.25
N ARG A 111 13.67 3.66 30.25
CA ARG A 111 13.24 2.28 30.40
C ARG A 111 11.94 2.03 29.67
N VAL A 112 11.65 0.76 29.34
CA VAL A 112 10.35 0.34 28.77
C VAL A 112 9.18 0.86 29.62
N SER A 113 9.28 0.80 30.95
CA SER A 113 8.22 1.27 31.85
C SER A 113 7.92 2.76 31.74
N GLU A 114 8.91 3.59 31.41
CA GLU A 114 8.72 5.02 31.19
C GLU A 114 8.05 5.29 29.83
N VAL A 115 8.38 4.49 28.81
CA VAL A 115 7.72 4.53 27.50
C VAL A 115 6.25 4.16 27.63
N LEU A 116 5.94 3.05 28.30
CA LEU A 116 4.57 2.63 28.56
C LEU A 116 3.77 3.70 29.31
N LYS A 117 4.36 4.29 30.36
CA LYS A 117 3.75 5.39 31.10
C LYS A 117 3.49 6.60 30.22
N LYS A 118 4.43 6.98 29.35
CA LYS A 118 4.30 8.12 28.44
C LYS A 118 3.18 7.91 27.42
N LEU A 119 3.03 6.67 26.93
CA LEU A 119 2.00 6.30 25.96
C LEU A 119 0.67 5.90 26.59
N GLN A 120 0.57 5.89 27.94
CA GLN A 120 -0.61 5.46 28.69
C GLN A 120 -1.04 4.01 28.38
N ILE A 121 -0.05 3.13 28.24
CA ILE A 121 -0.24 1.71 27.91
C ILE A 121 0.02 0.85 29.14
N ASP A 122 -0.72 -0.26 29.24
CA ASP A 122 -0.63 -1.16 30.38
C ASP A 122 0.77 -1.81 30.49
N LYS A 123 1.23 -2.02 31.74
CA LYS A 123 2.52 -2.63 32.04
C LYS A 123 2.66 -4.08 31.56
N ASN A 124 1.57 -4.78 31.36
CA ASN A 124 1.56 -6.15 30.83
C ASN A 124 2.13 -6.22 29.39
N GLN A 125 2.17 -5.11 28.66
CA GLN A 125 2.75 -4.97 27.32
C GLN A 125 4.30 -4.82 27.33
N SER A 126 4.95 -4.87 28.48
CA SER A 126 6.39 -4.57 28.63
C SER A 126 7.28 -5.42 27.70
N ASN A 127 7.00 -6.71 27.59
CA ASN A 127 7.78 -7.60 26.70
C ASN A 127 7.64 -7.20 25.23
N LYS A 128 6.43 -6.89 24.79
CA LYS A 128 6.14 -6.46 23.42
C LYS A 128 6.87 -5.13 23.08
N PHE A 129 6.85 -4.19 24.02
CA PHE A 129 7.53 -2.91 23.85
C PHE A 129 9.06 -3.02 23.90
N SER A 130 9.59 -3.97 24.68
CA SER A 130 11.02 -4.28 24.66
C SER A 130 11.48 -4.74 23.28
N VAL A 131 10.67 -5.56 22.61
CA VAL A 131 10.94 -6.03 21.23
C VAL A 131 10.90 -4.84 20.25
N TYR A 132 9.85 -4.00 20.30
CA TYR A 132 9.77 -2.82 19.44
C TYR A 132 10.96 -1.88 19.61
N LEU A 133 11.34 -1.55 20.86
CA LEU A 133 12.47 -0.67 21.10
C LEU A 133 13.81 -1.29 20.68
N THR A 134 13.95 -2.59 20.76
CA THR A 134 15.13 -3.29 20.25
C THR A 134 15.22 -3.19 18.73
N SER A 135 14.10 -3.28 17.99
CA SER A 135 14.07 -3.07 16.55
C SER A 135 14.59 -1.68 16.16
N TYR A 136 14.19 -0.61 16.86
CA TYR A 136 14.77 0.74 16.64
C TYR A 136 16.28 0.81 16.92
N CYS A 137 16.79 -0.04 17.81
CA CYS A 137 18.25 -0.13 18.04
C CYS A 137 18.95 -0.82 16.88
N GLU A 138 18.36 -1.88 16.33
CA GLU A 138 18.88 -2.61 15.16
C GLU A 138 18.87 -1.72 13.91
N GLU A 139 17.83 -0.93 13.74
CA GLU A 139 17.70 0.09 12.68
C GLU A 139 18.65 1.30 12.87
N GLY A 140 19.27 1.42 14.03
CA GLY A 140 20.21 2.49 14.35
C GLY A 140 19.58 3.83 14.76
N ALA A 141 18.28 3.89 14.97
CA ALA A 141 17.57 5.07 15.47
C ALA A 141 17.80 5.30 16.98
N LEU A 142 17.85 4.20 17.73
CA LEU A 142 18.17 4.20 19.16
C LEU A 142 19.45 3.42 19.43
N SER A 143 20.01 3.62 20.62
CA SER A 143 21.02 2.76 21.25
C SER A 143 20.44 2.19 22.54
N CYS A 144 20.81 0.96 22.88
CA CYS A 144 20.38 0.35 24.12
C CYS A 144 21.57 -0.06 24.99
N GLU A 145 21.41 0.07 26.29
CA GLU A 145 22.38 -0.34 27.30
C GLU A 145 21.71 -1.29 28.30
N GLN A 146 22.40 -2.39 28.61
CA GLN A 146 21.93 -3.38 29.58
C GLN A 146 22.42 -3.00 30.98
N HIS A 147 21.50 -2.92 31.93
CA HIS A 147 21.78 -2.64 33.34
C HIS A 147 21.21 -3.78 34.22
N GLY A 148 21.96 -4.85 34.39
CA GLY A 148 21.47 -6.00 35.16
C GLY A 148 20.15 -6.53 34.58
N ASN A 149 19.04 -6.35 35.29
CA ASN A 149 17.73 -6.90 34.93
C ASN A 149 16.89 -6.01 34.00
N TYR A 150 17.39 -4.86 33.56
CA TYR A 150 16.65 -3.96 32.67
C TYR A 150 17.54 -3.33 31.60
N LYS A 151 16.91 -2.87 30.51
CA LYS A 151 17.53 -2.10 29.43
C LYS A 151 17.09 -0.64 29.51
N THR A 152 17.99 0.25 29.10
CA THR A 152 17.68 1.64 28.80
C THR A 152 17.91 1.91 27.33
N TYR A 153 17.11 2.80 26.78
CA TYR A 153 17.12 3.20 25.37
C TYR A 153 17.31 4.70 25.27
N HIS A 154 18.17 5.15 24.38
CA HIS A 154 18.42 6.57 24.15
C HIS A 154 18.71 6.81 22.67
N LYS A 155 18.52 8.06 22.21
CA LYS A 155 18.78 8.45 20.82
C LYS A 155 20.27 8.28 20.51
N LYS A 156 20.56 7.66 19.37
CA LYS A 156 21.95 7.53 18.92
C LYS A 156 22.48 8.92 18.56
N LYS A 157 23.66 9.29 19.08
CA LYS A 157 24.35 10.54 18.75
C LYS A 157 24.90 10.51 17.33
#